data_da7f51fd729bf28da039f07b71eff7a5
#
_entry.id   da7f51fd729bf28da039f07b71eff7a5
#
_cell.length_a   1.000
_cell.length_b   1.000
_cell.length_c   1.000
_cell.angle_alpha   90.00
_cell.angle_beta   90.00
_cell.angle_gamma   90.00
#
_symmetry.space_group_name_H-M   'P 1'
#
loop_
_entity.id
_entity.type
_entity.pdbx_description
1 polymer ?
#
loop_
_entity_poly.entity_id
_entity_poly.type
_entity_poly.pdbx_seq_one_letter_code
_entity_poly.pdbx_strand_id
1 'polypeptide(L)'
;MKRNDPLSTNQLIIQICLFLLAAISLFGGALQMYLGEPETSPRLDNIHRFMAGVYFSMGPLAIWTAITIRKHNHLIFFLAFSVLMAGVGRLISMSVVGLPSDIFLIYLVPELSLPFIMIVSQICLNRKLKNKDE
;
A
#
# COMPACT_ATOMS: atom_id res chain seq x y z
N MET A 1 22.79 -10.00 -9.45
CA MET A 1 23.21 -8.96 -8.48
C MET A 1 23.63 -9.65 -7.18
N LYS A 2 24.88 -9.44 -6.73
CA LYS A 2 25.38 -10.05 -5.49
C LYS A 2 24.62 -9.47 -4.28
N ARG A 3 24.41 -10.30 -3.25
CA ARG A 3 23.63 -9.94 -2.03
C ARG A 3 24.18 -8.73 -1.26
N ASN A 4 25.43 -8.39 -1.47
CA ASN A 4 26.15 -7.32 -0.76
C ASN A 4 26.31 -6.01 -1.55
N ASP A 5 25.79 -5.94 -2.79
CA ASP A 5 25.84 -4.68 -3.53
C ASP A 5 24.85 -3.67 -2.90
N PRO A 6 25.15 -2.37 -2.89
CA PRO A 6 24.21 -1.35 -2.41
C PRO A 6 22.91 -1.38 -3.22
N LEU A 7 21.81 -0.99 -2.61
CA LEU A 7 20.53 -0.86 -3.32
C LEU A 7 20.62 0.23 -4.36
N SER A 8 20.05 0.01 -5.53
CA SER A 8 19.88 1.08 -6.52
C SER A 8 18.88 2.12 -6.00
N THR A 9 18.98 3.37 -6.50
CA THR A 9 18.07 4.45 -6.12
C THR A 9 16.59 4.04 -6.25
N ASN A 10 16.23 3.36 -7.35
CA ASN A 10 14.86 2.90 -7.54
C ASN A 10 14.44 1.84 -6.50
N GLN A 11 15.34 0.92 -6.13
CA GLN A 11 15.06 -0.05 -5.06
C GLN A 11 14.87 0.63 -3.71
N LEU A 12 15.69 1.65 -3.41
CA LEU A 12 15.56 2.41 -2.18
C LEU A 12 14.22 3.17 -2.11
N ILE A 13 13.82 3.80 -3.20
CA ILE A 13 12.51 4.48 -3.29
C ILE A 13 11.37 3.50 -3.02
N ILE A 14 11.37 2.35 -3.69
CA ILE A 14 10.34 1.32 -3.49
C ILE A 14 10.35 0.82 -2.05
N GLN A 15 11.53 0.59 -1.47
CA GLN A 15 11.67 0.13 -0.09
C GLN A 15 11.09 1.14 0.91
N ILE A 16 11.34 2.43 0.72
CA ILE A 16 10.75 3.50 1.54
C ILE A 16 9.22 3.49 1.40
N CYS A 17 8.69 3.43 0.17
CA CYS A 17 7.25 3.35 -0.06
C CYS A 17 6.62 2.14 0.63
N LEU A 18 7.27 0.97 0.58
CA LEU A 18 6.80 -0.25 1.24
C LEU A 18 6.79 -0.13 2.77
N PHE A 19 7.80 0.51 3.37
CA PHE A 19 7.80 0.77 4.82
C PHE A 19 6.74 1.79 5.23
N LEU A 20 6.50 2.83 4.43
CA LEU A 20 5.41 3.77 4.65
C LEU A 20 4.06 3.06 4.55
N LEU A 21 3.85 2.24 3.52
CA LEU A 21 2.66 1.43 3.38
C LEU A 21 2.46 0.51 4.59
N ALA A 22 3.52 -0.15 5.06
CA ALA A 22 3.47 -1.01 6.24
C ALA A 22 3.06 -0.23 7.49
N ALA A 23 3.67 0.93 7.73
CA ALA A 23 3.35 1.77 8.88
C ALA A 23 1.87 2.22 8.86
N ILE A 24 1.39 2.70 7.71
CA ILE A 24 -0.01 3.13 7.54
C ILE A 24 -0.97 1.95 7.73
N SER A 25 -0.67 0.80 7.14
CA SER A 25 -1.54 -0.39 7.22
C SER A 25 -1.59 -0.98 8.63
N LEU A 26 -0.45 -1.06 9.32
CA LEU A 26 -0.40 -1.59 10.69
C LEU A 26 -1.09 -0.64 11.66
N PHE A 27 -0.73 0.64 11.63
CA PHE A 27 -1.31 1.61 12.55
C PHE A 27 -2.78 1.87 12.25
N GLY A 28 -3.11 2.18 10.99
CA GLY A 28 -4.49 2.45 10.57
C GLY A 28 -5.40 1.24 10.73
N GLY A 29 -4.94 0.04 10.33
CA GLY A 29 -5.69 -1.20 10.48
C GLY A 29 -5.94 -1.55 11.96
N ALA A 30 -4.91 -1.48 12.81
CA ALA A 30 -5.07 -1.73 14.25
C ALA A 30 -6.04 -0.73 14.90
N LEU A 31 -5.89 0.55 14.59
CA LEU A 31 -6.73 1.61 15.13
C LEU A 31 -8.19 1.42 14.71
N GLN A 32 -8.46 1.15 13.43
CA GLN A 32 -9.81 0.93 12.93
C GLN A 32 -10.43 -0.37 13.46
N MET A 33 -9.66 -1.44 13.66
CA MET A 33 -10.15 -2.65 14.34
C MET A 33 -10.55 -2.37 15.79
N TYR A 34 -9.77 -1.54 16.48
CA TYR A 34 -10.05 -1.19 17.88
C TYR A 34 -11.25 -0.27 18.01
N LEU A 35 -11.28 0.84 17.29
CA LEU A 35 -12.34 1.84 17.36
C LEU A 35 -13.64 1.35 16.73
N GLY A 36 -13.59 0.74 15.53
CA GLY A 36 -14.78 0.39 14.75
C GLY A 36 -15.61 1.61 14.35
N GLU A 37 -16.88 1.35 14.09
CA GLU A 37 -17.90 2.36 13.78
C GLU A 37 -19.18 2.08 14.61
N PRO A 38 -19.12 2.18 15.95
CA PRO A 38 -20.22 1.77 16.85
C PRO A 38 -21.48 2.63 16.69
N GLU A 39 -21.35 3.84 16.17
CA GLU A 39 -22.49 4.75 15.87
C GLU A 39 -23.30 4.31 14.65
N THR A 40 -22.85 3.28 13.94
CA THR A 40 -23.52 2.71 12.78
C THR A 40 -24.29 1.43 13.15
N SER A 41 -24.82 0.73 12.14
CA SER A 41 -25.46 -0.57 12.40
C SER A 41 -24.41 -1.66 12.72
N PRO A 42 -24.76 -2.70 13.51
CA PRO A 42 -23.85 -3.82 13.78
C PRO A 42 -23.28 -4.47 12.52
N ARG A 43 -24.04 -4.47 11.43
CA ARG A 43 -23.58 -4.98 10.13
C ARG A 43 -22.46 -4.13 9.55
N LEU A 44 -22.60 -2.82 9.59
CA LEU A 44 -21.60 -1.89 9.06
C LEU A 44 -20.33 -1.88 9.91
N ASP A 45 -20.44 -1.88 11.24
CA ASP A 45 -19.30 -2.00 12.14
C ASP A 45 -18.53 -3.31 11.92
N ASN A 46 -19.24 -4.43 11.74
CA ASN A 46 -18.60 -5.71 11.43
C ASN A 46 -17.83 -5.69 10.11
N ILE A 47 -18.42 -5.13 9.04
CA ILE A 47 -17.75 -4.99 7.75
C ILE A 47 -16.52 -4.08 7.89
N HIS A 48 -16.63 -2.98 8.62
CA HIS A 48 -15.53 -2.04 8.84
C HIS A 48 -14.34 -2.71 9.54
N ARG A 49 -14.58 -3.42 10.66
CA ARG A 49 -13.54 -4.16 11.39
C ARG A 49 -12.93 -5.29 10.56
N PHE A 50 -13.74 -6.01 9.77
CA PHE A 50 -13.25 -7.02 8.84
C PHE A 50 -12.28 -6.41 7.81
N MET A 51 -12.68 -5.32 7.16
CA MET A 51 -11.81 -4.62 6.20
C MET A 51 -10.54 -4.07 6.84
N ALA A 52 -10.64 -3.56 8.08
CA ALA A 52 -9.50 -3.11 8.85
C ALA A 52 -8.50 -4.25 9.13
N GLY A 53 -9.00 -5.45 9.42
CA GLY A 53 -8.16 -6.66 9.59
C GLY A 53 -7.44 -7.06 8.30
N VAL A 54 -8.15 -7.02 7.16
CA VAL A 54 -7.53 -7.26 5.85
C VAL A 54 -6.45 -6.22 5.57
N TYR A 55 -6.74 -4.94 5.84
CA TYR A 55 -5.79 -3.85 5.66
C TYR A 55 -4.55 -4.01 6.57
N PHE A 56 -4.76 -4.35 7.84
CA PHE A 56 -3.67 -4.65 8.77
C PHE A 56 -2.74 -5.74 8.26
N SER A 57 -3.28 -6.80 7.66
CA SER A 57 -2.48 -7.92 7.13
C SER A 57 -1.54 -7.54 5.98
N MET A 58 -1.82 -6.44 5.27
CA MET A 58 -0.93 -5.90 4.25
C MET A 58 0.38 -5.34 4.84
N GLY A 59 0.37 -4.92 6.11
CA GLY A 59 1.55 -4.37 6.78
C GLY A 59 2.72 -5.35 6.88
N PRO A 60 2.57 -6.54 7.49
CA PRO A 60 3.62 -7.56 7.54
C PRO A 60 4.08 -7.99 6.14
N LEU A 61 3.16 -8.09 5.17
CA LEU A 61 3.49 -8.43 3.79
C LEU A 61 4.35 -7.35 3.13
N ALA A 62 4.05 -6.08 3.37
CA ALA A 62 4.85 -4.96 2.87
C ALA A 62 6.24 -4.92 3.51
N ILE A 63 6.38 -5.18 4.82
CA ILE A 63 7.67 -5.29 5.50
C ILE A 63 8.49 -6.43 4.88
N TRP A 64 7.92 -7.61 4.75
CA TRP A 64 8.60 -8.75 4.16
C TRP A 64 9.08 -8.45 2.75
N THR A 65 8.23 -7.83 1.92
CA THR A 65 8.60 -7.42 0.56
C THR A 65 9.72 -6.38 0.57
N ALA A 66 9.69 -5.40 1.48
CA ALA A 66 10.73 -4.38 1.62
C ALA A 66 12.09 -4.97 1.99
N ILE A 67 12.12 -5.93 2.92
CA ILE A 67 13.35 -6.60 3.34
C ILE A 67 13.92 -7.50 2.23
N THR A 68 13.03 -8.12 1.45
CA THR A 68 13.39 -9.04 0.36
C THR A 68 13.23 -8.43 -1.03
N ILE A 69 13.35 -7.12 -1.15
CA ILE A 69 13.04 -6.32 -2.34
C ILE A 69 13.68 -6.82 -3.65
N ARG A 70 14.84 -7.45 -3.57
CA ARG A 70 15.55 -7.98 -4.75
C ARG A 70 14.93 -9.26 -5.32
N LYS A 71 14.01 -9.90 -4.59
CA LYS A 71 13.46 -11.22 -4.94
C LYS A 71 12.03 -11.18 -5.47
N HIS A 72 11.30 -10.10 -5.27
CA HIS A 72 9.83 -10.08 -5.39
C HIS A 72 9.28 -8.99 -6.30
N ASN A 73 9.78 -8.90 -7.55
CA ASN A 73 9.29 -7.90 -8.51
C ASN A 73 7.76 -7.93 -8.70
N HIS A 74 7.17 -9.10 -8.86
CA HIS A 74 5.72 -9.23 -9.07
C HIS A 74 4.90 -8.86 -7.83
N LEU A 75 5.41 -9.15 -6.65
CA LEU A 75 4.74 -8.82 -5.39
C LEU A 75 4.68 -7.30 -5.17
N ILE A 76 5.69 -6.55 -5.60
CA ILE A 76 5.69 -5.09 -5.55
C ILE A 76 4.55 -4.52 -6.40
N PHE A 77 4.36 -5.03 -7.62
CA PHE A 77 3.24 -4.63 -8.46
C PHE A 77 1.89 -5.01 -7.87
N PHE A 78 1.78 -6.21 -7.28
CA PHE A 78 0.55 -6.66 -6.65
C PHE A 78 0.17 -5.78 -5.44
N LEU A 79 1.13 -5.46 -4.57
CA LEU A 79 0.91 -4.56 -3.43
C LEU A 79 0.52 -3.16 -3.90
N ALA A 80 1.22 -2.61 -4.88
CA ALA A 80 0.88 -1.32 -5.46
C ALA A 80 -0.53 -1.32 -6.05
N PHE A 81 -0.90 -2.35 -6.80
CA PHE A 81 -2.26 -2.51 -7.35
C PHE A 81 -3.31 -2.60 -6.24
N SER A 82 -3.07 -3.38 -5.19
CA SER A 82 -4.03 -3.53 -4.08
C SER A 82 -4.31 -2.20 -3.37
N VAL A 83 -3.27 -1.41 -3.12
CA VAL A 83 -3.41 -0.08 -2.48
C VAL A 83 -4.10 0.91 -3.43
N LEU A 84 -3.76 0.88 -4.72
CA LEU A 84 -4.42 1.71 -5.72
C LEU A 84 -5.93 1.42 -5.79
N MET A 85 -6.31 0.15 -5.73
CA MET A 85 -7.73 -0.25 -5.74
C MET A 85 -8.47 0.19 -4.48
N ALA A 86 -7.81 0.27 -3.32
CA ALA A 86 -8.39 0.87 -2.13
C ALA A 86 -8.70 2.36 -2.34
N GLY A 87 -7.75 3.13 -2.90
CA GLY A 87 -7.97 4.54 -3.28
C GLY A 87 -9.09 4.72 -4.31
N VAL A 88 -9.13 3.88 -5.34
CA VAL A 88 -10.22 3.90 -6.34
C VAL A 88 -11.58 3.63 -5.68
N GLY A 89 -11.67 2.65 -4.77
CA GLY A 89 -12.89 2.37 -4.02
C GLY A 89 -13.38 3.58 -3.21
N ARG A 90 -12.47 4.33 -2.58
CA ARG A 90 -12.81 5.59 -1.90
C ARG A 90 -13.33 6.65 -2.87
N LEU A 91 -12.69 6.83 -4.02
CA LEU A 91 -13.15 7.79 -5.03
C LEU A 91 -14.56 7.45 -5.54
N ILE A 92 -14.85 6.16 -5.76
CA ILE A 92 -16.20 5.71 -6.14
C ILE A 92 -17.19 6.04 -5.02
N SER A 93 -16.87 5.74 -3.76
CA SER A 93 -17.73 6.07 -2.63
C SER A 93 -18.00 7.57 -2.54
N MET A 94 -16.98 8.41 -2.68
CA MET A 94 -17.12 9.87 -2.68
C MET A 94 -18.03 10.38 -3.81
N SER A 95 -17.97 9.76 -4.98
CA SER A 95 -18.80 10.15 -6.12
C SER A 95 -20.27 9.77 -5.96
N VAL A 96 -20.57 8.71 -5.19
CA VAL A 96 -21.95 8.19 -5.04
C VAL A 96 -22.61 8.69 -3.76
N VAL A 97 -21.87 8.74 -2.66
CA VAL A 97 -22.42 9.02 -1.32
C VAL A 97 -22.08 10.44 -0.84
N GLY A 98 -21.00 11.02 -1.35
CA GLY A 98 -20.49 12.33 -0.93
C GLY A 98 -19.17 12.24 -0.16
N LEU A 99 -18.64 13.39 0.25
CA LEU A 99 -17.34 13.50 0.89
C LEU A 99 -17.39 12.96 2.33
N PRO A 100 -16.44 12.09 2.72
CA PRO A 100 -16.29 11.64 4.10
C PRO A 100 -15.63 12.72 4.97
N SER A 101 -15.47 12.44 6.26
CA SER A 101 -14.69 13.28 7.17
C SER A 101 -13.23 13.43 6.71
N ASP A 102 -12.56 14.50 7.15
CA ASP A 102 -11.21 14.91 6.71
C ASP A 102 -10.15 13.80 6.84
N ILE A 103 -10.26 12.97 7.86
CA ILE A 103 -9.29 11.88 8.08
C ILE A 103 -9.24 10.88 6.91
N PHE A 104 -10.39 10.58 6.30
CA PHE A 104 -10.45 9.67 5.16
C PHE A 104 -9.91 10.31 3.87
N LEU A 105 -9.99 11.64 3.75
CA LEU A 105 -9.37 12.39 2.67
C LEU A 105 -7.85 12.36 2.77
N ILE A 106 -7.30 12.42 4.00
CA ILE A 106 -5.86 12.31 4.24
C ILE A 106 -5.32 10.95 3.80
N TYR A 107 -6.05 9.87 4.06
CA TYR A 107 -5.65 8.52 3.62
C TYR A 107 -5.64 8.36 2.10
N LEU A 108 -6.48 9.09 1.37
CA LEU A 108 -6.53 9.01 -0.09
C LEU A 108 -5.21 9.42 -0.76
N VAL A 109 -4.49 10.39 -0.16
CA VAL A 109 -3.23 10.88 -0.72
C VAL A 109 -2.17 9.78 -0.83
N PRO A 110 -1.80 9.06 0.24
CA PRO A 110 -0.84 7.95 0.13
C PRO A 110 -1.40 6.77 -0.68
N GLU A 111 -2.69 6.48 -0.63
CA GLU A 111 -3.31 5.39 -1.39
C GLU A 111 -3.21 5.58 -2.91
N LEU A 112 -3.17 6.80 -3.39
CA LEU A 112 -2.97 7.09 -4.81
C LEU A 112 -1.50 7.34 -5.16
N SER A 113 -0.75 8.06 -4.32
CA SER A 113 0.63 8.47 -4.65
C SER A 113 1.64 7.34 -4.50
N LEU A 114 1.60 6.55 -3.40
CA LEU A 114 2.58 5.48 -3.16
C LEU A 114 2.56 4.40 -4.25
N PRO A 115 1.39 3.87 -4.68
CA PRO A 115 1.34 2.89 -5.76
C PRO A 115 1.93 3.41 -7.06
N PHE A 116 1.64 4.66 -7.41
CA PHE A 116 2.17 5.27 -8.64
C PHE A 116 3.69 5.36 -8.61
N ILE A 117 4.26 5.84 -7.50
CA ILE A 117 5.71 5.92 -7.29
C ILE A 117 6.35 4.52 -7.36
N MET A 118 5.75 3.53 -6.71
CA MET A 118 6.24 2.15 -6.70
C MET A 118 6.25 1.54 -8.10
N ILE A 119 5.14 1.68 -8.85
CA ILE A 119 5.01 1.14 -10.22
C ILE A 119 6.04 1.78 -11.15
N VAL A 120 6.15 3.11 -11.17
CA VAL A 120 7.10 3.82 -12.03
C VAL A 120 8.54 3.43 -11.68
N SER A 121 8.89 3.42 -10.39
CA SER A 121 10.24 3.05 -9.96
C SER A 121 10.59 1.60 -10.31
N GLN A 122 9.62 0.68 -10.21
CA GLN A 122 9.82 -0.73 -10.55
C GLN A 122 9.98 -0.93 -12.06
N ILE A 123 9.20 -0.23 -12.88
CA ILE A 123 9.34 -0.27 -14.35
C ILE A 123 10.71 0.27 -14.75
N CYS A 124 11.14 1.41 -14.17
CA CYS A 124 12.47 1.97 -14.44
C CYS A 124 13.60 1.03 -14.03
N LEU A 125 13.45 0.33 -12.89
CA LEU A 125 14.40 -0.68 -12.44
C LEU A 125 14.49 -1.84 -13.44
N ASN A 126 13.34 -2.40 -13.83
CA ASN A 126 13.30 -3.54 -14.74
C ASN A 126 13.92 -3.21 -16.12
N ARG A 127 13.68 -2.00 -16.65
CA ARG A 127 14.31 -1.54 -17.89
C ARG A 127 15.84 -1.43 -17.77
N LYS A 128 16.35 -0.88 -16.65
CA LYS A 128 17.78 -0.78 -16.41
C LYS A 128 18.47 -2.14 -16.29
N LEU A 129 17.80 -3.13 -15.71
CA LEU A 129 18.34 -4.49 -15.60
C LEU A 129 18.39 -5.15 -16.97
N LYS A 130 17.34 -5.04 -17.77
CA LYS A 130 17.30 -5.60 -19.14
C LYS A 130 18.43 -5.05 -20.02
N ASN A 131 18.64 -3.73 -20.01
CA ASN A 131 19.70 -3.09 -20.84
C ASN A 131 21.12 -3.43 -20.35
N LYS A 132 21.31 -4.05 -19.20
CA LYS A 132 22.61 -4.47 -18.67
C LYS A 132 22.97 -5.91 -19.07
N ASP A 133 21.94 -6.69 -19.41
CA ASP A 133 22.07 -8.08 -19.80
C ASP A 133 22.21 -8.24 -21.35
N GLU A 134 21.97 -7.16 -22.12
CA GLU A 134 22.26 -7.01 -23.55
C GLU A 134 23.67 -6.43 -23.77
#